data_05cdccca5c9197458e9689e21b609f85
#
_entry.id   05cdccca5c9197458e9689e21b609f85
#
_cell.length_a   1.000
_cell.length_b   1.000
_cell.length_c   1.000
_cell.angle_alpha   90.00
_cell.angle_beta   90.00
_cell.angle_gamma   90.00
#
_symmetry.space_group_name_H-M   'P 1'
#
loop_
_entity.id
_entity.type
_entity.pdbx_description
1 polymer ?
#
loop_
_entity_poly.entity_id
_entity_poly.type
_entity_poly.pdbx_seq_one_letter_code
_entity_poly.pdbx_strand_id
1 'polypeptide(L)'
;MFLPDWQPITVDLPTEWEFAHLYFVHDLHYGSELFDARKWMRLKDRIISDKYGKVLFIGDLFENAIPGSKSNMFTQTANPAEQKEFVTQQFIDLKEQTIAIVPGNHCSNRTTKTAGLYPLYDCALLAGMGEKYRNIIAFLNIGVGTSKKNKSKQVHYFGQIQHKAKDCKNYGTSDFTDGIDFFAFGHDHNPKETPRSKLVFDKQNNVIYKRNIENIDCGSFCQFGGYGAEAGYRPQSDKMYMLTIFGEEKRMETSGFYLS
;
A
#
# COMPACT_ATOMS: atom_id res chain seq x y z
N MET A 1 -20.23 -7.29 5.71
CA MET A 1 -20.33 -7.05 4.24
C MET A 1 -19.25 -6.05 3.87
N PHE A 2 -18.40 -6.35 2.89
CA PHE A 2 -17.37 -5.40 2.43
C PHE A 2 -18.00 -4.19 1.77
N LEU A 3 -17.37 -3.03 1.91
CA LEU A 3 -17.71 -1.90 1.05
C LEU A 3 -17.31 -2.23 -0.39
N PRO A 4 -18.07 -1.77 -1.39
CA PRO A 4 -17.72 -1.99 -2.80
C PRO A 4 -16.35 -1.43 -3.13
N ASP A 5 -15.52 -2.18 -3.85
CA ASP A 5 -14.18 -1.72 -4.28
C ASP A 5 -14.24 -0.41 -5.10
N TRP A 6 -15.34 -0.19 -5.79
CA TRP A 6 -15.59 1.03 -6.60
C TRP A 6 -16.00 2.27 -5.79
N GLN A 7 -16.21 2.14 -4.47
CA GLN A 7 -16.47 3.28 -3.61
C GLN A 7 -15.13 3.87 -3.15
N PRO A 8 -14.77 5.09 -3.55
CA PRO A 8 -13.54 5.73 -3.10
C PRO A 8 -13.50 5.91 -1.58
N ILE A 9 -12.30 5.82 -1.02
CA ILE A 9 -12.03 6.25 0.35
C ILE A 9 -11.62 7.71 0.27
N THR A 10 -12.43 8.58 0.89
CA THR A 10 -12.13 10.02 0.97
C THR A 10 -11.60 10.35 2.35
N VAL A 11 -10.48 11.04 2.40
CA VAL A 11 -9.83 11.50 3.63
C VAL A 11 -9.38 12.93 3.44
N ASP A 12 -9.87 13.82 4.29
CA ASP A 12 -9.41 15.22 4.36
C ASP A 12 -8.42 15.33 5.53
N LEU A 13 -7.16 15.53 5.20
CA LEU A 13 -6.09 15.78 6.17
C LEU A 13 -6.17 17.25 6.65
N PRO A 14 -5.51 17.61 7.77
CA PRO A 14 -5.58 18.95 8.30
C PRO A 14 -5.21 20.03 7.27
N THR A 15 -5.99 21.10 7.25
CA THR A 15 -5.83 22.22 6.29
C THR A 15 -4.55 23.03 6.52
N GLU A 16 -4.00 22.97 7.73
CA GLU A 16 -2.73 23.58 8.10
C GLU A 16 -1.49 22.75 7.69
N TRP A 17 -1.66 21.55 7.14
CA TRP A 17 -0.54 20.74 6.69
C TRP A 17 -0.02 21.23 5.34
N GLU A 18 1.25 21.59 5.28
CA GLU A 18 1.91 21.97 4.04
C GLU A 18 2.12 20.77 3.11
N PHE A 19 2.22 19.58 3.69
CA PHE A 19 2.38 18.32 2.99
C PHE A 19 1.92 17.14 3.85
N ALA A 20 1.81 15.96 3.22
CA ALA A 20 1.67 14.69 3.91
C ALA A 20 2.60 13.64 3.28
N HIS A 21 3.07 12.71 4.10
CA HIS A 21 3.87 11.58 3.69
C HIS A 21 3.00 10.32 3.62
N LEU A 22 2.97 9.66 2.47
CA LEU A 22 2.30 8.40 2.27
C LEU A 22 3.31 7.26 2.29
N TYR A 23 3.23 6.41 3.31
CA TYR A 23 4.01 5.19 3.45
C TYR A 23 3.21 4.02 2.90
N PHE A 24 3.86 3.14 2.14
CA PHE A 24 3.24 1.97 1.54
C PHE A 24 3.80 0.72 2.23
N VAL A 25 2.92 -0.08 2.84
CA VAL A 25 3.29 -1.30 3.57
C VAL A 25 2.65 -2.49 2.88
N HIS A 26 3.48 -3.36 2.35
CA HIS A 26 3.07 -4.61 1.73
C HIS A 26 4.15 -5.67 1.87
N ASP A 27 3.82 -6.92 1.54
CA ASP A 27 4.75 -8.04 1.52
C ASP A 27 5.55 -8.15 2.83
N LEU A 28 4.83 -8.02 3.97
CA LEU A 28 5.41 -8.17 5.30
C LEU A 28 5.71 -9.64 5.59
N HIS A 29 4.79 -10.54 5.17
CA HIS A 29 4.89 -11.98 5.34
C HIS A 29 5.20 -12.41 6.78
N TYR A 30 4.57 -11.77 7.77
CA TYR A 30 4.72 -12.22 9.15
C TYR A 30 4.33 -13.68 9.30
N GLY A 31 5.14 -14.46 9.98
CA GLY A 31 5.04 -15.91 10.06
C GLY A 31 5.94 -16.66 9.07
N SER A 32 6.53 -15.98 8.09
CA SER A 32 7.64 -16.53 7.29
C SER A 32 8.94 -16.52 8.10
N GLU A 33 9.76 -17.54 7.94
CA GLU A 33 11.13 -17.57 8.48
C GLU A 33 12.04 -16.45 7.91
N LEU A 34 11.63 -15.85 6.79
CA LEU A 34 12.35 -14.77 6.13
C LEU A 34 11.87 -13.36 6.56
N PHE A 35 10.86 -13.27 7.43
CA PHE A 35 10.36 -11.97 7.89
C PHE A 35 11.44 -11.17 8.62
N ASP A 36 11.71 -9.96 8.14
CA ASP A 36 12.63 -9.03 8.78
C ASP A 36 11.91 -8.13 9.80
N ALA A 37 11.84 -8.62 11.04
CA ALA A 37 11.21 -7.91 12.13
C ALA A 37 11.89 -6.56 12.43
N ARG A 38 13.20 -6.44 12.24
CA ARG A 38 13.95 -5.18 12.51
C ARG A 38 13.57 -4.13 11.48
N LYS A 39 13.53 -4.50 10.21
CA LYS A 39 13.12 -3.61 9.12
C LYS A 39 11.68 -3.11 9.33
N TRP A 40 10.76 -4.01 9.71
CA TRP A 40 9.39 -3.64 10.04
C TRP A 40 9.30 -2.65 11.21
N MET A 41 9.95 -2.96 12.34
CA MET A 41 9.91 -2.11 13.52
C MET A 41 10.44 -0.70 13.24
N ARG A 42 11.54 -0.58 12.51
CA ARG A 42 12.11 0.73 12.11
C ARG A 42 11.15 1.54 11.23
N LEU A 43 10.47 0.89 10.26
CA LEU A 43 9.46 1.59 9.47
C LEU A 43 8.28 2.02 10.32
N LYS A 44 7.78 1.14 11.18
CA LYS A 44 6.68 1.44 12.10
C LYS A 44 7.00 2.63 13.01
N ASP A 45 8.17 2.64 13.64
CA ASP A 45 8.62 3.74 14.48
C ASP A 45 8.73 5.04 13.69
N ARG A 46 9.23 4.98 12.47
CA ARG A 46 9.27 6.13 11.55
C ARG A 46 7.87 6.67 11.25
N ILE A 47 6.90 5.79 10.93
CA ILE A 47 5.52 6.20 10.66
C ILE A 47 4.88 6.85 11.88
N ILE A 48 5.07 6.27 13.08
CA ILE A 48 4.49 6.78 14.32
C ILE A 48 5.10 8.13 14.71
N SER A 49 6.41 8.31 14.52
CA SER A 49 7.12 9.56 14.84
C SER A 49 6.90 10.66 13.81
N ASP A 50 6.40 10.34 12.62
CA ASP A 50 6.14 11.31 11.56
C ASP A 50 4.76 11.95 11.75
N LYS A 51 4.73 13.19 12.22
CA LYS A 51 3.50 13.97 12.40
C LYS A 51 2.61 14.03 11.15
N TYR A 52 3.23 14.00 9.96
CA TYR A 52 2.58 14.09 8.66
C TYR A 52 2.41 12.72 7.99
N GLY A 53 2.83 11.67 8.68
CA GLY A 53 2.84 10.31 8.17
C GLY A 53 1.46 9.67 8.09
N LYS A 54 1.15 9.09 6.94
CA LYS A 54 -0.02 8.24 6.71
C LYS A 54 0.42 6.94 6.05
N VAL A 55 -0.31 5.86 6.30
CA VAL A 55 0.03 4.52 5.81
C VAL A 55 -1.08 3.91 4.97
N LEU A 56 -0.67 3.22 3.93
CA LEU A 56 -1.51 2.42 3.04
C LEU A 56 -1.01 0.97 3.10
N PHE A 57 -1.85 0.05 3.57
CA PHE A 57 -1.53 -1.37 3.62
C PHE A 57 -1.97 -2.05 2.33
N ILE A 58 -1.00 -2.65 1.61
CA ILE A 58 -1.20 -3.17 0.25
C ILE A 58 -0.96 -4.69 0.19
N GLY A 59 -1.48 -5.42 1.18
CA GLY A 59 -1.55 -6.87 1.18
C GLY A 59 -0.29 -7.63 1.55
N ASP A 60 -0.45 -8.94 1.62
CA ASP A 60 0.54 -9.93 2.04
C ASP A 60 1.26 -9.59 3.35
N LEU A 61 0.43 -9.16 4.35
CA LEU A 61 0.93 -8.80 5.68
C LEU A 61 1.26 -10.03 6.52
N PHE A 62 0.66 -11.17 6.26
CA PHE A 62 1.00 -12.45 6.88
C PHE A 62 1.27 -13.53 5.83
N GLU A 63 2.07 -14.55 6.20
CA GLU A 63 2.49 -15.63 5.31
C GLU A 63 1.34 -16.58 5.00
N ASN A 64 0.56 -16.94 6.00
CA ASN A 64 -0.63 -17.78 5.86
C ASN A 64 -0.39 -19.04 4.99
N ALA A 65 0.68 -19.78 5.26
CA ALA A 65 0.92 -21.05 4.60
C ALA A 65 -0.06 -22.11 5.14
N ILE A 66 -0.89 -22.60 4.26
CA ILE A 66 -1.93 -23.61 4.53
C ILE A 66 -1.80 -24.76 3.53
N PRO A 67 -2.46 -25.92 3.75
CA PRO A 67 -2.43 -27.02 2.78
C PRO A 67 -2.81 -26.56 1.37
N GLY A 68 -1.99 -26.93 0.39
CA GLY A 68 -2.17 -26.52 -1.01
C GLY A 68 -1.57 -25.17 -1.40
N SER A 69 -0.97 -24.43 -0.47
CA SER A 69 -0.17 -23.23 -0.80
C SER A 69 1.22 -23.61 -1.32
N LYS A 70 1.86 -22.71 -2.05
CA LYS A 70 3.26 -22.88 -2.47
C LYS A 70 4.26 -22.76 -1.32
N SER A 71 3.92 -21.98 -0.29
CA SER A 71 4.74 -21.80 0.88
C SER A 71 4.76 -23.05 1.74
N ASN A 72 5.91 -23.36 2.32
CA ASN A 72 6.05 -24.49 3.23
C ASN A 72 5.40 -24.17 4.59
N MET A 73 4.32 -24.90 4.90
CA MET A 73 3.62 -24.70 6.17
C MET A 73 4.41 -25.17 7.41
N PHE A 74 5.44 -25.99 7.22
CA PHE A 74 6.26 -26.53 8.32
C PHE A 74 7.40 -25.61 8.74
N THR A 75 7.73 -24.59 7.92
CA THR A 75 8.77 -23.60 8.24
C THR A 75 8.20 -22.28 8.76
N GLN A 76 6.87 -22.19 8.95
CA GLN A 76 6.26 -21.02 9.56
C GLN A 76 6.72 -20.83 11.00
N THR A 77 7.09 -19.61 11.35
CA THR A 77 7.52 -19.21 12.70
C THR A 77 6.34 -18.86 13.62
N ALA A 78 5.16 -18.69 13.06
CA ALA A 78 3.90 -18.43 13.74
C ALA A 78 2.76 -19.13 13.01
N ASN A 79 1.80 -19.67 13.74
CA ASN A 79 0.61 -20.28 13.13
C ASN A 79 -0.36 -19.19 12.59
N PRO A 80 -1.35 -19.53 11.75
CA PRO A 80 -2.25 -18.53 11.16
C PRO A 80 -3.05 -17.68 12.16
N ALA A 81 -3.37 -18.20 13.36
CA ALA A 81 -4.04 -17.43 14.41
C ALA A 81 -3.11 -16.37 15.01
N GLU A 82 -1.89 -16.76 15.36
CA GLU A 82 -0.84 -15.84 15.85
C GLU A 82 -0.50 -14.77 14.81
N GLN A 83 -0.52 -15.14 13.53
CA GLN A 83 -0.31 -14.17 12.44
C GLN A 83 -1.45 -13.13 12.38
N LYS A 84 -2.71 -13.56 12.56
CA LYS A 84 -3.85 -12.64 12.66
C LYS A 84 -3.73 -11.72 13.87
N GLU A 85 -3.37 -12.23 15.03
CA GLU A 85 -3.18 -11.44 16.25
C GLU A 85 -2.12 -10.37 16.04
N PHE A 86 -0.97 -10.74 15.49
CA PHE A 86 0.11 -9.80 15.17
C PHE A 86 -0.39 -8.68 14.26
N VAL A 87 -1.00 -9.01 13.11
CA VAL A 87 -1.45 -7.99 12.14
C VAL A 87 -2.56 -7.12 12.72
N THR A 88 -3.47 -7.70 13.52
CA THR A 88 -4.49 -6.92 14.23
C THR A 88 -3.85 -5.90 15.16
N GLN A 89 -2.79 -6.28 15.89
CA GLN A 89 -2.08 -5.36 16.76
C GLN A 89 -1.38 -4.24 15.96
N GLN A 90 -0.76 -4.57 14.80
CA GLN A 90 -0.18 -3.53 13.93
C GLN A 90 -1.25 -2.53 13.44
N PHE A 91 -2.43 -3.02 13.13
CA PHE A 91 -3.55 -2.17 12.73
C PHE A 91 -4.03 -1.27 13.86
N ILE A 92 -4.12 -1.79 15.09
CA ILE A 92 -4.46 -1.00 16.28
C ILE A 92 -3.42 0.10 16.51
N ASP A 93 -2.14 -0.25 16.47
CA ASP A 93 -1.03 0.68 16.73
C ASP A 93 -0.92 1.80 15.69
N LEU A 94 -1.32 1.53 14.43
CA LEU A 94 -1.25 2.46 13.30
C LEU A 94 -2.63 2.98 12.85
N LYS A 95 -3.66 2.83 13.67
CA LYS A 95 -5.04 3.15 13.30
C LYS A 95 -5.21 4.58 12.80
N GLU A 96 -4.62 5.54 13.49
CA GLU A 96 -4.73 6.98 13.17
C GLU A 96 -3.95 7.36 11.90
N GLN A 97 -2.89 6.62 11.61
CA GLN A 97 -2.09 6.83 10.41
C GLN A 97 -2.71 6.13 9.18
N THR A 98 -3.50 5.07 9.38
CA THR A 98 -4.00 4.24 8.29
C THR A 98 -5.08 4.96 7.48
N ILE A 99 -4.88 5.05 6.16
CA ILE A 99 -5.87 5.54 5.20
C ILE A 99 -6.66 4.38 4.58
N ALA A 100 -5.99 3.35 4.09
CA ALA A 100 -6.63 2.25 3.38
C ALA A 100 -5.90 0.92 3.56
N ILE A 101 -6.66 -0.17 3.38
CA ILE A 101 -6.20 -1.56 3.49
C ILE A 101 -6.75 -2.34 2.30
N VAL A 102 -5.88 -3.01 1.56
CA VAL A 102 -6.26 -4.00 0.55
C VAL A 102 -5.53 -5.32 0.81
N PRO A 103 -6.15 -6.49 0.54
CA PRO A 103 -5.52 -7.77 0.77
C PRO A 103 -4.58 -8.16 -0.37
N GLY A 104 -3.62 -9.03 -0.05
CA GLY A 104 -2.81 -9.75 -1.02
C GLY A 104 -3.26 -11.19 -1.22
N ASN A 105 -2.51 -11.94 -2.00
CA ASN A 105 -2.86 -13.33 -2.29
C ASN A 105 -2.63 -14.26 -1.10
N HIS A 106 -1.71 -13.98 -0.20
CA HIS A 106 -1.53 -14.70 1.05
C HIS A 106 -2.65 -14.38 2.04
N CYS A 107 -3.06 -13.12 2.12
CA CYS A 107 -4.05 -12.63 3.05
C CYS A 107 -5.51 -12.98 2.67
N SER A 108 -5.79 -13.29 1.41
CA SER A 108 -7.15 -13.55 0.95
C SER A 108 -7.29 -14.80 0.11
N ASN A 109 -6.64 -14.89 -1.06
CA ASN A 109 -6.92 -15.92 -2.06
C ASN A 109 -6.76 -17.35 -1.52
N ARG A 110 -5.80 -17.58 -0.63
CA ARG A 110 -5.57 -18.90 -0.02
C ARG A 110 -6.79 -19.35 0.80
N THR A 111 -7.17 -18.58 1.81
CA THR A 111 -8.26 -18.92 2.73
C THR A 111 -9.65 -18.69 2.14
N THR A 112 -9.84 -17.68 1.31
CA THR A 112 -11.14 -17.43 0.66
C THR A 112 -11.56 -18.59 -0.23
N LYS A 113 -10.63 -19.12 -1.04
CA LYS A 113 -10.92 -20.24 -1.95
C LYS A 113 -11.11 -21.58 -1.23
N THR A 114 -10.44 -21.79 -0.10
CA THR A 114 -10.45 -23.06 0.62
C THR A 114 -11.48 -23.11 1.75
N ALA A 115 -11.79 -21.98 2.37
CA ALA A 115 -12.61 -21.92 3.57
C ALA A 115 -13.63 -20.75 3.60
N GLY A 116 -13.67 -19.91 2.58
CA GLY A 116 -14.57 -18.74 2.56
C GLY A 116 -14.21 -17.66 3.58
N LEU A 117 -13.00 -17.66 4.11
CA LEU A 117 -12.56 -16.75 5.17
C LEU A 117 -11.77 -15.56 4.59
N TYR A 118 -11.89 -14.40 5.23
CA TYR A 118 -11.22 -13.15 4.87
C TYR A 118 -10.37 -12.63 6.04
N PRO A 119 -9.25 -13.29 6.38
CA PRO A 119 -8.52 -13.02 7.63
C PRO A 119 -8.05 -11.57 7.77
N LEU A 120 -7.64 -10.92 6.69
CA LEU A 120 -7.20 -9.52 6.75
C LEU A 120 -8.37 -8.55 7.01
N TYR A 121 -9.55 -8.86 6.46
CA TYR A 121 -10.77 -8.11 6.79
C TYR A 121 -11.15 -8.26 8.26
N ASP A 122 -11.04 -9.48 8.81
CA ASP A 122 -11.28 -9.72 10.23
C ASP A 122 -10.33 -8.88 11.10
N CYS A 123 -9.03 -8.82 10.74
CA CYS A 123 -8.06 -7.95 11.42
C CYS A 123 -8.48 -6.47 11.37
N ALA A 124 -8.94 -6.00 10.19
CA ALA A 124 -9.40 -4.62 10.03
C ALA A 124 -10.66 -4.33 10.87
N LEU A 125 -11.60 -5.28 10.94
CA LEU A 125 -12.79 -5.15 11.79
C LEU A 125 -12.43 -5.11 13.27
N LEU A 126 -11.58 -6.01 13.75
CA LEU A 126 -11.13 -6.06 15.15
C LEU A 126 -10.38 -4.79 15.56
N ALA A 127 -9.65 -4.18 14.65
CA ALA A 127 -8.99 -2.90 14.87
C ALA A 127 -9.94 -1.69 14.72
N GLY A 128 -11.22 -1.90 14.38
CA GLY A 128 -12.19 -0.84 14.13
C GLY A 128 -11.86 -0.01 12.89
N MET A 129 -11.39 -0.65 11.82
CA MET A 129 -11.00 -0.03 10.55
C MET A 129 -11.68 -0.69 9.34
N GLY A 130 -12.82 -1.36 9.53
CA GLY A 130 -13.52 -2.05 8.45
C GLY A 130 -13.91 -1.16 7.28
N GLU A 131 -14.19 0.13 7.52
CA GLU A 131 -14.49 1.12 6.49
C GLU A 131 -13.29 1.49 5.62
N LYS A 132 -12.05 1.28 6.13
CA LYS A 132 -10.79 1.51 5.40
C LYS A 132 -10.41 0.32 4.51
N TYR A 133 -11.11 -0.80 4.60
CA TYR A 133 -10.81 -2.01 3.84
C TYR A 133 -11.55 -2.05 2.50
N ARG A 134 -10.85 -2.50 1.45
CA ARG A 134 -11.42 -2.87 0.15
C ARG A 134 -10.91 -4.27 -0.22
N ASN A 135 -11.75 -5.05 -0.89
CA ASN A 135 -11.45 -6.48 -1.08
C ASN A 135 -10.42 -6.77 -2.19
N ILE A 136 -10.25 -5.89 -3.15
CA ILE A 136 -9.35 -6.09 -4.29
C ILE A 136 -8.50 -4.84 -4.54
N ILE A 137 -9.16 -3.70 -4.66
CA ILE A 137 -8.61 -2.42 -5.09
C ILE A 137 -9.18 -1.31 -4.20
N ALA A 138 -8.39 -0.33 -3.83
CA ALA A 138 -8.89 0.88 -3.22
C ALA A 138 -8.58 2.10 -4.08
N PHE A 139 -9.61 2.87 -4.36
CA PHE A 139 -9.50 4.20 -4.94
C PHE A 139 -9.52 5.23 -3.80
N LEU A 140 -8.63 6.20 -3.88
CA LEU A 140 -8.38 7.17 -2.82
C LEU A 140 -8.63 8.58 -3.33
N ASN A 141 -9.24 9.41 -2.48
CA ASN A 141 -9.31 10.84 -2.65
C ASN A 141 -8.77 11.49 -1.38
N ILE A 142 -7.56 12.02 -1.43
CA ILE A 142 -6.85 12.57 -0.27
C ILE A 142 -6.74 14.07 -0.43
N GLY A 143 -7.45 14.82 0.41
CA GLY A 143 -7.32 16.27 0.54
C GLY A 143 -6.20 16.61 1.53
N VAL A 144 -5.32 17.56 1.18
CA VAL A 144 -4.25 18.04 2.05
C VAL A 144 -4.08 19.56 1.93
N GLY A 145 -3.78 20.18 3.06
CA GLY A 145 -3.44 21.60 3.14
C GLY A 145 -4.51 22.57 2.63
N THR A 146 -4.06 23.71 2.18
CA THR A 146 -4.92 24.77 1.62
C THR A 146 -4.31 25.27 0.31
N SER A 147 -5.04 25.17 -0.78
CA SER A 147 -4.58 25.54 -2.12
C SER A 147 -4.25 27.05 -2.23
N LYS A 148 -3.07 27.38 -2.73
CA LYS A 148 -2.66 28.77 -3.05
C LYS A 148 -3.59 29.44 -4.06
N LYS A 149 -4.15 28.68 -5.01
CA LYS A 149 -5.06 29.21 -6.04
C LYS A 149 -6.47 29.46 -5.52
N ASN A 150 -6.92 28.63 -4.57
CA ASN A 150 -8.23 28.78 -3.96
C ASN A 150 -8.13 28.47 -2.46
N LYS A 151 -7.96 29.52 -1.66
CA LYS A 151 -7.76 29.44 -0.21
C LYS A 151 -8.94 28.81 0.57
N SER A 152 -10.06 28.55 -0.07
CA SER A 152 -11.20 27.85 0.53
C SER A 152 -11.21 26.34 0.22
N LYS A 153 -10.25 25.82 -0.55
CA LYS A 153 -10.22 24.42 -0.98
C LYS A 153 -8.88 23.76 -0.68
N GLN A 154 -8.93 22.49 -0.32
CA GLN A 154 -7.76 21.64 -0.22
C GLN A 154 -7.23 21.24 -1.59
N VAL A 155 -5.99 20.80 -1.64
CA VAL A 155 -5.40 20.13 -2.81
C VAL A 155 -5.73 18.64 -2.71
N HIS A 156 -6.43 18.10 -3.70
CA HIS A 156 -6.84 16.70 -3.71
C HIS A 156 -5.94 15.86 -4.61
N TYR A 157 -5.60 14.67 -4.11
CA TYR A 157 -4.83 13.64 -4.80
C TYR A 157 -5.65 12.37 -4.93
N PHE A 158 -5.70 11.85 -6.15
CA PHE A 158 -6.44 10.64 -6.47
C PHE A 158 -5.46 9.48 -6.65
N GLY A 159 -5.59 8.48 -5.80
CA GLY A 159 -4.71 7.31 -5.78
C GLY A 159 -5.46 6.02 -6.08
N GLN A 160 -4.70 5.05 -6.53
CA GLN A 160 -5.15 3.66 -6.63
C GLN A 160 -4.13 2.77 -5.95
N ILE A 161 -4.60 1.87 -5.09
CA ILE A 161 -3.76 0.84 -4.49
C ILE A 161 -4.36 -0.55 -4.73
N GLN A 162 -3.51 -1.52 -5.04
CA GLN A 162 -3.86 -2.94 -5.14
C GLN A 162 -2.60 -3.78 -4.97
N HIS A 163 -2.72 -4.97 -4.38
CA HIS A 163 -1.53 -5.78 -4.11
C HIS A 163 -0.90 -6.32 -5.38
N LYS A 164 -1.69 -6.92 -6.27
CA LYS A 164 -1.20 -7.53 -7.51
C LYS A 164 -1.80 -6.85 -8.72
N ALA A 165 -0.97 -6.29 -9.55
CA ALA A 165 -1.37 -5.79 -10.84
C ALA A 165 -0.66 -6.59 -11.94
N LYS A 166 -1.45 -7.21 -12.81
CA LYS A 166 -0.94 -7.88 -14.00
C LYS A 166 -0.25 -6.82 -14.87
N ASP A 167 0.92 -7.11 -15.39
CA ASP A 167 1.71 -6.19 -16.23
C ASP A 167 2.35 -4.97 -15.52
N CYS A 168 2.28 -4.88 -14.20
CA CYS A 168 3.01 -3.85 -13.44
C CYS A 168 4.52 -3.88 -13.69
N LYS A 169 5.05 -5.05 -14.03
CA LYS A 169 6.48 -5.23 -14.33
C LYS A 169 6.98 -4.32 -15.45
N ASN A 170 6.15 -4.02 -16.44
CA ASN A 170 6.56 -3.32 -17.65
C ASN A 170 5.91 -1.96 -17.84
N TYR A 171 4.64 -1.77 -17.45
CA TYR A 171 3.88 -0.60 -17.89
C TYR A 171 3.13 0.16 -16.80
N GLY A 172 3.02 -0.40 -15.59
CA GLY A 172 2.17 0.17 -14.53
C GLY A 172 0.68 0.13 -14.90
N THR A 173 -0.18 -0.11 -13.94
CA THR A 173 -1.63 -0.20 -14.17
C THR A 173 -2.31 1.16 -14.22
N SER A 174 -1.56 2.25 -14.09
CA SER A 174 -2.07 3.61 -14.23
C SER A 174 -2.78 3.88 -15.56
N ASP A 175 -2.62 2.98 -16.54
CA ASP A 175 -3.29 3.10 -17.84
C ASP A 175 -4.74 2.62 -17.82
N PHE A 176 -5.17 1.86 -16.81
CA PHE A 176 -6.55 1.37 -16.69
C PHE A 176 -7.50 2.37 -16.04
N THR A 177 -6.99 3.32 -15.27
CA THR A 177 -7.82 4.26 -14.53
C THR A 177 -7.41 5.68 -14.87
N ASP A 178 -8.27 6.38 -15.59
CA ASP A 178 -8.07 7.80 -15.84
C ASP A 178 -8.30 8.61 -14.56
N GLY A 179 -7.57 9.70 -14.44
CA GLY A 179 -7.79 10.64 -13.37
C GLY A 179 -7.01 10.38 -12.09
N ILE A 180 -6.21 9.30 -11.98
CA ILE A 180 -5.33 9.07 -10.82
C ILE A 180 -4.04 9.86 -10.92
N ASP A 181 -3.46 10.20 -9.78
CA ASP A 181 -2.18 10.88 -9.63
C ASP A 181 -1.07 9.91 -9.23
N PHE A 182 -1.40 8.88 -8.45
CA PHE A 182 -0.45 7.83 -8.08
C PHE A 182 -1.09 6.44 -8.08
N PHE A 183 -0.25 5.46 -8.31
CA PHE A 183 -0.57 4.05 -8.21
C PHE A 183 0.49 3.35 -7.35
N ALA A 184 0.06 2.62 -6.31
CA ALA A 184 0.96 1.84 -5.48
C ALA A 184 0.54 0.36 -5.45
N PHE A 185 1.53 -0.51 -5.50
CA PHE A 185 1.34 -1.97 -5.60
C PHE A 185 2.48 -2.72 -4.88
N GLY A 186 2.33 -4.04 -4.76
CA GLY A 186 3.30 -4.94 -4.16
C GLY A 186 3.45 -6.24 -4.95
N HIS A 187 3.67 -7.35 -4.26
CA HIS A 187 3.73 -8.71 -4.78
C HIS A 187 5.06 -9.14 -5.42
N ASP A 188 5.72 -8.26 -6.15
CA ASP A 188 6.96 -8.62 -6.86
C ASP A 188 8.21 -8.50 -5.97
N HIS A 189 8.08 -7.98 -4.74
CA HIS A 189 9.15 -7.73 -3.76
C HIS A 189 10.31 -6.87 -4.31
N ASN A 190 10.12 -6.20 -5.42
CA ASN A 190 11.16 -5.46 -6.12
C ASN A 190 10.90 -3.95 -6.06
N PRO A 191 11.51 -3.24 -5.10
CA PRO A 191 11.27 -1.83 -4.94
C PRO A 191 11.64 -1.06 -6.20
N LYS A 192 10.69 -0.30 -6.72
CA LYS A 192 10.89 0.53 -7.90
C LYS A 192 9.93 1.70 -7.94
N GLU A 193 10.37 2.73 -8.56
CA GLU A 193 9.60 3.89 -8.94
C GLU A 193 9.62 4.00 -10.46
N THR A 194 8.45 4.21 -11.06
CA THR A 194 8.32 4.28 -12.51
C THR A 194 7.36 5.42 -12.88
N PRO A 195 7.80 6.69 -12.75
CA PRO A 195 6.94 7.84 -13.06
C PRO A 195 6.56 7.84 -14.53
N ARG A 196 5.33 8.27 -14.79
CA ARG A 196 4.77 8.36 -16.14
C ARG A 196 4.11 9.70 -16.36
N SER A 197 3.92 10.03 -17.64
CA SER A 197 3.19 11.22 -18.04
C SER A 197 2.21 10.91 -19.14
N LYS A 198 1.03 11.50 -19.04
CA LYS A 198 0.00 11.47 -20.09
C LYS A 198 -0.34 12.89 -20.54
N LEU A 199 -0.71 13.04 -21.79
CA LEU A 199 -1.38 14.25 -22.26
C LEU A 199 -2.89 14.08 -22.02
N VAL A 200 -3.47 15.06 -21.35
CA VAL A 200 -4.92 15.07 -21.05
C VAL A 200 -5.55 16.24 -21.77
N PHE A 201 -6.58 15.96 -22.55
CA PHE A 201 -7.41 17.00 -23.18
C PHE A 201 -8.54 17.40 -22.23
N ASP A 202 -8.45 18.58 -21.65
CA ASP A 202 -9.52 19.18 -20.86
C ASP A 202 -10.57 19.77 -21.80
N LYS A 203 -11.67 19.05 -21.95
CA LYS A 203 -12.77 19.44 -22.85
C LYS A 203 -13.52 20.70 -22.39
N GLN A 204 -13.53 20.98 -21.09
CA GLN A 204 -14.23 22.16 -20.54
C GLN A 204 -13.47 23.45 -20.83
N ASN A 205 -12.15 23.41 -20.68
CA ASN A 205 -11.28 24.57 -20.86
C ASN A 205 -10.62 24.61 -22.24
N ASN A 206 -10.83 23.60 -23.07
CA ASN A 206 -10.23 23.46 -24.41
C ASN A 206 -8.69 23.59 -24.41
N VAL A 207 -8.05 22.92 -23.46
CA VAL A 207 -6.59 22.93 -23.32
C VAL A 207 -6.04 21.51 -23.20
N ILE A 208 -4.79 21.34 -23.64
CA ILE A 208 -4.04 20.10 -23.41
C ILE A 208 -2.98 20.38 -22.34
N TYR A 209 -2.95 19.52 -21.32
CA TYR A 209 -1.92 19.60 -20.30
C TYR A 209 -1.26 18.26 -20.05
N LYS A 210 -0.03 18.29 -19.54
CA LYS A 210 0.71 17.12 -19.12
C LYS A 210 0.29 16.75 -17.69
N ARG A 211 -0.10 15.51 -17.48
CA ARG A 211 -0.34 14.93 -16.16
C ARG A 211 0.75 13.92 -15.82
N ASN A 212 1.36 14.09 -14.67
CA ASN A 212 2.32 13.13 -14.13
C ASN A 212 1.57 12.14 -13.23
N ILE A 213 2.01 10.89 -13.24
CA ILE A 213 1.47 9.79 -12.45
C ILE A 213 2.66 9.06 -11.81
N GLU A 214 2.66 8.94 -10.49
CA GLU A 214 3.67 8.17 -9.76
C GLU A 214 3.23 6.69 -9.67
N ASN A 215 4.10 5.76 -10.11
CA ASN A 215 3.91 4.33 -9.94
C ASN A 215 4.98 3.81 -9.00
N ILE A 216 4.56 3.21 -7.87
CA ILE A 216 5.43 2.89 -6.76
C ILE A 216 5.22 1.45 -6.31
N ASP A 217 6.30 0.68 -6.26
CA ASP A 217 6.44 -0.56 -5.52
C ASP A 217 7.48 -0.34 -4.42
N CYS A 218 7.10 -0.51 -3.16
CA CYS A 218 7.97 -0.23 -2.02
C CYS A 218 8.90 -1.39 -1.62
N GLY A 219 8.85 -2.52 -2.32
CA GLY A 219 9.61 -3.70 -1.96
C GLY A 219 8.97 -4.51 -0.83
N SER A 220 9.72 -5.39 -0.18
CA SER A 220 9.20 -6.32 0.83
C SER A 220 9.95 -6.21 2.17
N PHE A 221 9.40 -6.88 3.18
CA PHE A 221 10.01 -7.05 4.49
C PHE A 221 10.58 -8.46 4.68
N CYS A 222 10.85 -9.16 3.59
CA CYS A 222 11.48 -10.47 3.60
C CYS A 222 12.98 -10.35 3.29
N GLN A 223 13.77 -11.08 4.06
CA GLN A 223 15.16 -11.34 3.72
C GLN A 223 15.25 -12.24 2.49
N PHE A 224 16.37 -12.15 1.78
CA PHE A 224 16.60 -13.05 0.66
C PHE A 224 16.87 -14.47 1.14
N GLY A 225 16.16 -15.45 0.60
CA GLY A 225 16.30 -16.87 0.97
C GLY A 225 15.14 -17.75 0.52
N GLY A 226 15.04 -18.95 1.10
CA GLY A 226 13.96 -19.90 0.89
C GLY A 226 13.66 -20.18 -0.58
N TYR A 227 12.38 -20.29 -0.92
CA TYR A 227 11.91 -20.58 -2.28
C TYR A 227 12.48 -19.61 -3.34
N GLY A 228 12.66 -18.32 -2.98
CA GLY A 228 13.21 -17.34 -3.92
C GLY A 228 14.64 -17.68 -4.33
N ALA A 229 15.48 -18.07 -3.38
CA ALA A 229 16.85 -18.51 -3.65
C ALA A 229 16.88 -19.87 -4.39
N GLU A 230 16.05 -20.81 -3.97
CA GLU A 230 15.93 -22.13 -4.62
C GLU A 230 15.47 -22.00 -6.08
N ALA A 231 14.57 -21.09 -6.38
CA ALA A 231 14.10 -20.81 -7.72
C ALA A 231 15.05 -19.94 -8.57
N GLY A 232 16.21 -19.56 -8.01
CA GLY A 232 17.24 -18.78 -8.72
C GLY A 232 16.91 -17.30 -8.89
N TYR A 233 15.98 -16.74 -8.09
CA TYR A 233 15.76 -15.29 -8.08
C TYR A 233 16.98 -14.57 -7.48
N ARG A 234 17.20 -13.34 -7.92
CA ARG A 234 18.27 -12.49 -7.37
C ARG A 234 17.81 -11.77 -6.12
N PRO A 235 18.72 -11.48 -5.18
CA PRO A 235 18.42 -10.58 -4.08
C PRO A 235 17.86 -9.26 -4.60
N GLN A 236 16.81 -8.77 -3.95
CA GLN A 236 16.21 -7.47 -4.26
C GLN A 236 16.83 -6.38 -3.39
N SER A 237 16.64 -5.14 -3.77
CA SER A 237 17.09 -3.98 -2.98
C SER A 237 16.24 -3.83 -1.71
N ASP A 238 16.90 -3.42 -0.60
CA ASP A 238 16.21 -3.05 0.64
C ASP A 238 15.63 -1.63 0.66
N LYS A 239 15.72 -0.94 -0.50
CA LYS A 239 15.19 0.41 -0.65
C LYS A 239 13.68 0.43 -0.45
N MET A 240 13.20 1.42 0.27
CA MET A 240 11.78 1.71 0.46
C MET A 240 11.44 3.03 -0.20
N TYR A 241 10.18 3.25 -0.52
CA TYR A 241 9.70 4.51 -1.08
C TYR A 241 8.59 5.13 -0.24
N MET A 242 8.56 6.44 -0.23
CA MET A 242 7.53 7.27 0.38
C MET A 242 7.10 8.33 -0.64
N LEU A 243 5.83 8.61 -0.73
CA LEU A 243 5.29 9.67 -1.58
C LEU A 243 4.92 10.88 -0.71
N THR A 244 5.50 12.03 -1.01
CA THR A 244 5.10 13.31 -0.42
C THR A 244 4.07 13.98 -1.33
N ILE A 245 2.93 14.34 -0.77
CA ILE A 245 1.87 15.11 -1.44
C ILE A 245 1.77 16.49 -0.77
N PHE A 246 1.70 17.57 -1.57
CA PHE A 246 1.78 18.94 -1.07
C PHE A 246 0.42 19.64 -0.98
N GLY A 247 0.22 20.43 0.07
CA GLY A 247 -1.07 21.07 0.38
C GLY A 247 -1.30 22.42 -0.30
N GLU A 248 -0.25 23.08 -0.76
CA GLU A 248 -0.36 24.41 -1.37
C GLU A 248 -0.64 24.38 -2.86
N GLU A 249 -0.06 23.38 -3.54
CA GLU A 249 -0.21 23.18 -4.99
C GLU A 249 -0.18 21.68 -5.33
N LYS A 250 -0.72 21.33 -6.48
CA LYS A 250 -0.74 19.94 -6.97
C LYS A 250 0.68 19.51 -7.38
N ARG A 251 1.44 18.98 -6.42
CA ARG A 251 2.80 18.50 -6.57
C ARG A 251 3.02 17.25 -5.73
N MET A 252 3.73 16.28 -6.28
CA MET A 252 4.12 15.04 -5.62
C MET A 252 5.62 14.83 -5.77
N GLU A 253 6.24 14.20 -4.78
CA GLU A 253 7.64 13.82 -4.81
C GLU A 253 7.82 12.44 -4.20
N THR A 254 8.38 11.50 -4.95
CA THR A 254 8.75 10.18 -4.45
C THR A 254 10.17 10.23 -3.89
N SER A 255 10.34 9.74 -2.68
CA SER A 255 11.63 9.67 -2.01
C SER A 255 11.97 8.24 -1.63
N GLY A 256 13.15 7.77 -2.08
CA GLY A 256 13.67 6.47 -1.69
C GLY A 256 14.58 6.57 -0.46
N PHE A 257 14.47 5.60 0.45
CA PHE A 257 15.27 5.53 1.68
C PHE A 257 15.59 4.09 2.05
N TYR A 258 16.58 3.91 2.93
CA TYR A 258 16.93 2.63 3.53
C TYR A 258 16.60 2.66 5.01
N LEU A 259 16.18 1.52 5.54
CA LEU A 259 15.96 1.31 6.97
C LEU A 259 17.21 0.67 7.59
N SER A 260 18.33 1.41 7.56
CA SER A 260 19.61 0.97 8.11
C SER A 260 19.61 0.96 9.65
#